data_018d554f8ac239fb8111d2a99d255d51
#
_entry.id   018d554f8ac239fb8111d2a99d255d51
#
_cell.length_a   1.000
_cell.length_b   1.000
_cell.length_c   1.000
_cell.angle_alpha   90.00
_cell.angle_beta   90.00
_cell.angle_gamma   90.00
#
_symmetry.space_group_name_H-M   'P 1'
#
loop_
_entity.id
_entity.type
_entity.pdbx_description
1 polymer ?
#
loop_
_entity_poly.entity_id
_entity_poly.type
_entity_poly.pdbx_seq_one_letter_code
_entity_poly.pdbx_strand_id
1 'polypeptide(L)'
;SPSDLEGLEDRLKSRLGWGLVADIHPTNYELRLSILQSKAESIALDIPPQVLEFLAHKISSNIRELEGALNRIEAHAILIGRPVTLEMVQDVLHDLLKANDRRVTIEEIQKKVAEHFNIKLSEMFSPRRARSVARPRQIAMYLSKQLTTRSLPEIGRRFGNRDHTTVMHAVRKVEELRTLDAAIDEDVELLRRMLEN
;
A
#
# COMPACT_ATOMS: atom_id res chain seq x y z
N SER A 1 -17.28 3.70 -3.87
CA SER A 1 -18.59 3.77 -4.55
C SER A 1 -18.62 4.93 -5.55
N PRO A 2 -19.41 4.88 -6.66
CA PRO A 2 -19.59 6.02 -7.56
C PRO A 2 -20.02 7.31 -6.83
N SER A 3 -20.75 7.19 -5.72
CA SER A 3 -21.12 8.31 -4.85
C SER A 3 -19.94 9.02 -4.19
N ASP A 4 -18.82 8.33 -4.00
CA ASP A 4 -17.65 8.82 -3.26
C ASP A 4 -16.61 9.50 -4.17
N LEU A 5 -16.88 9.53 -5.48
CA LEU A 5 -16.01 10.18 -6.46
C LEU A 5 -16.25 11.70 -6.43
N GLU A 6 -15.32 12.43 -5.79
CA GLU A 6 -15.34 13.90 -5.82
C GLU A 6 -14.91 14.45 -7.18
N GLY A 7 -15.51 15.56 -7.62
CA GLY A 7 -15.16 16.24 -8.86
C GLY A 7 -15.82 15.69 -10.13
N LEU A 8 -16.67 14.66 -10.03
CA LEU A 8 -17.49 14.17 -11.12
C LEU A 8 -18.86 14.86 -11.12
N GLU A 9 -19.33 15.24 -12.33
CA GLU A 9 -20.69 15.76 -12.52
C GLU A 9 -21.74 14.73 -12.04
N ASP A 10 -22.82 15.22 -11.41
CA ASP A 10 -23.89 14.39 -10.84
C ASP A 10 -24.53 13.45 -11.89
N ARG A 11 -24.55 13.88 -13.16
CA ARG A 11 -25.04 13.09 -14.29
C ARG A 11 -24.15 11.86 -14.57
N LEU A 12 -22.82 11.97 -14.38
CA LEU A 12 -21.89 10.87 -14.50
C LEU A 12 -21.97 9.93 -13.29
N LYS A 13 -22.08 10.49 -12.07
CA LYS A 13 -22.30 9.69 -10.85
C LYS A 13 -23.57 8.84 -10.95
N SER A 14 -24.66 9.44 -11.41
CA SER A 14 -25.93 8.75 -11.62
C SER A 14 -25.82 7.61 -12.63
N ARG A 15 -25.08 7.81 -13.73
CA ARG A 15 -24.86 6.76 -14.74
C ARG A 15 -23.94 5.65 -14.25
N LEU A 16 -22.90 5.97 -13.48
CA LEU A 16 -21.98 4.99 -12.89
C LEU A 16 -22.66 4.18 -11.77
N GLY A 17 -23.63 4.76 -11.07
CA GLY A 17 -24.44 4.07 -10.07
C GLY A 17 -25.61 3.27 -10.63
N TRP A 18 -25.86 3.31 -11.94
CA TRP A 18 -26.95 2.62 -12.59
C TRP A 18 -26.53 1.19 -12.94
N GLY A 19 -27.10 0.21 -12.22
CA GLY A 19 -26.81 -1.20 -12.38
C GLY A 19 -26.16 -1.83 -11.14
N LEU A 20 -25.51 -2.97 -11.34
CA LEU A 20 -24.80 -3.67 -10.28
C LEU A 20 -23.45 -2.98 -10.01
N VAL A 21 -23.31 -2.36 -8.85
CA VAL A 21 -22.04 -1.82 -8.37
C VAL A 21 -21.38 -2.86 -7.48
N ALA A 22 -20.20 -3.35 -7.89
CA ALA A 22 -19.41 -4.30 -7.12
C ALA A 22 -18.09 -3.66 -6.69
N ASP A 23 -17.74 -3.82 -5.43
CA ASP A 23 -16.45 -3.37 -4.89
C ASP A 23 -15.37 -4.40 -5.16
N ILE A 24 -14.25 -3.95 -5.70
CA ILE A 24 -13.05 -4.76 -5.87
C ILE A 24 -12.16 -4.52 -4.65
N HIS A 25 -12.10 -5.50 -3.76
CA HIS A 25 -11.23 -5.44 -2.60
C HIS A 25 -9.79 -5.86 -2.94
N PRO A 26 -8.78 -5.39 -2.17
CA PRO A 26 -7.43 -5.92 -2.26
C PRO A 26 -7.43 -7.43 -2.10
N THR A 27 -6.65 -8.13 -2.91
CA THR A 27 -6.54 -9.58 -2.86
C THR A 27 -5.93 -10.05 -1.54
N ASN A 28 -6.57 -11.03 -0.90
CA ASN A 28 -5.97 -11.74 0.23
C ASN A 28 -4.91 -12.75 -0.26
N TYR A 29 -4.16 -13.34 0.66
CA TYR A 29 -3.12 -14.33 0.35
C TYR A 29 -3.67 -15.53 -0.43
N GLU A 30 -4.79 -16.09 0.01
CA GLU A 30 -5.43 -17.28 -0.58
C GLU A 30 -5.82 -17.04 -2.03
N LEU A 31 -6.44 -15.89 -2.32
CA LEU A 31 -6.81 -15.53 -3.69
C LEU A 31 -5.57 -15.33 -4.58
N ARG A 32 -4.51 -14.71 -4.06
CA ARG A 32 -3.25 -14.56 -4.80
C ARG A 32 -2.62 -15.91 -5.13
N LEU A 33 -2.58 -16.81 -4.15
CA LEU A 33 -2.05 -18.16 -4.35
C LEU A 33 -2.88 -18.95 -5.38
N SER A 34 -4.20 -18.90 -5.30
CA SER A 34 -5.10 -19.53 -6.26
C SER A 34 -4.91 -19.00 -7.69
N ILE A 35 -4.73 -17.69 -7.85
CA ILE A 35 -4.44 -17.08 -9.15
C ILE A 35 -3.09 -17.57 -9.70
N LEU A 36 -2.05 -17.60 -8.86
CA LEU A 36 -0.73 -18.11 -9.26
C LEU A 36 -0.78 -19.56 -9.66
N GLN A 37 -1.49 -20.41 -8.93
CA GLN A 37 -1.67 -21.82 -9.26
C GLN A 37 -2.35 -22.01 -10.62
N SER A 38 -3.48 -21.32 -10.85
CA SER A 38 -4.19 -21.37 -12.11
C SER A 38 -3.33 -20.87 -13.29
N LYS A 39 -2.52 -19.84 -13.07
CA LYS A 39 -1.60 -19.34 -14.10
C LYS A 39 -0.44 -20.29 -14.36
N ALA A 40 0.13 -20.88 -13.31
CA ALA A 40 1.21 -21.85 -13.41
C ALA A 40 0.80 -23.10 -14.20
N GLU A 41 -0.45 -23.55 -14.08
CA GLU A 41 -0.99 -24.68 -14.88
C GLU A 41 -0.99 -24.40 -16.39
N SER A 42 -1.04 -23.13 -16.80
CA SER A 42 -1.00 -22.72 -18.21
C SER A 42 0.44 -22.55 -18.76
N ILE A 43 1.44 -22.62 -17.89
CA ILE A 43 2.86 -22.48 -18.23
C ILE A 43 3.44 -23.88 -18.51
N ALA A 44 4.25 -24.00 -19.55
CA ALA A 44 4.89 -25.27 -19.93
C ALA A 44 6.10 -25.66 -19.04
N LEU A 45 6.21 -25.08 -17.84
CA LEU A 45 7.28 -25.32 -16.88
C LEU A 45 6.69 -25.84 -15.57
N ASP A 46 7.42 -26.78 -14.95
CA ASP A 46 7.11 -27.21 -13.59
C ASP A 46 7.56 -26.14 -12.58
N ILE A 47 6.60 -25.48 -11.96
CA ILE A 47 6.84 -24.44 -10.94
C ILE A 47 6.55 -25.06 -9.57
N PRO A 48 7.57 -25.20 -8.71
CA PRO A 48 7.39 -25.78 -7.39
C PRO A 48 6.35 -24.98 -6.54
N PRO A 49 5.47 -25.64 -5.78
CA PRO A 49 4.48 -24.99 -4.92
C PRO A 49 5.08 -23.96 -3.98
N GLN A 50 6.27 -24.22 -3.45
CA GLN A 50 7.01 -23.29 -2.58
C GLN A 50 7.31 -21.94 -3.24
N VAL A 51 7.53 -21.93 -4.56
CA VAL A 51 7.74 -20.69 -5.34
C VAL A 51 6.44 -19.89 -5.43
N LEU A 52 5.31 -20.55 -5.69
CA LEU A 52 4.01 -19.90 -5.76
C LEU A 52 3.60 -19.30 -4.40
N GLU A 53 3.82 -20.04 -3.31
CA GLU A 53 3.59 -19.57 -1.94
C GLU A 53 4.48 -18.37 -1.62
N PHE A 54 5.76 -18.44 -1.97
CA PHE A 54 6.70 -17.32 -1.80
C PHE A 54 6.24 -16.06 -2.54
N LEU A 55 5.85 -16.17 -3.81
CA LEU A 55 5.34 -15.06 -4.61
C LEU A 55 4.06 -14.48 -4.02
N ALA A 56 3.10 -15.33 -3.63
CA ALA A 56 1.85 -14.90 -3.02
C ALA A 56 2.06 -14.15 -1.70
N HIS A 57 3.09 -14.51 -0.94
CA HIS A 57 3.44 -13.87 0.32
C HIS A 57 4.18 -12.54 0.09
N LYS A 58 5.18 -12.52 -0.78
CA LYS A 58 6.05 -11.37 -1.01
C LYS A 58 5.42 -10.28 -1.87
N ILE A 59 4.63 -10.64 -2.87
CA ILE A 59 4.01 -9.69 -3.79
C ILE A 59 2.54 -9.49 -3.40
N SER A 60 2.27 -8.52 -2.54
CA SER A 60 0.93 -8.21 -2.05
C SER A 60 0.28 -7.00 -2.73
N SER A 61 0.95 -6.38 -3.67
CA SER A 61 0.59 -5.10 -4.28
C SER A 61 -0.63 -5.19 -5.19
N ASN A 62 -0.52 -5.96 -6.25
CA ASN A 62 -1.57 -6.15 -7.25
C ASN A 62 -1.32 -7.41 -8.08
N ILE A 63 -2.36 -7.91 -8.73
CA ILE A 63 -2.31 -9.14 -9.55
C ILE A 63 -1.38 -8.97 -10.76
N ARG A 64 -1.28 -7.78 -11.34
CA ARG A 64 -0.41 -7.54 -12.51
C ARG A 64 1.07 -7.71 -12.15
N GLU A 65 1.48 -7.31 -10.96
CA GLU A 65 2.86 -7.55 -10.49
C GLU A 65 3.12 -9.03 -10.24
N LEU A 66 2.12 -9.77 -9.70
CA LEU A 66 2.20 -11.22 -9.56
C LEU A 66 2.36 -11.93 -10.92
N GLU A 67 1.53 -11.57 -11.90
CA GLU A 67 1.63 -12.10 -13.26
C GLU A 67 2.96 -11.72 -13.92
N GLY A 68 3.41 -10.48 -13.75
CA GLY A 68 4.68 -10.01 -14.26
C GLY A 68 5.88 -10.75 -13.66
N ALA A 69 5.82 -11.08 -12.37
CA ALA A 69 6.84 -11.89 -11.71
C ALA A 69 6.88 -13.32 -12.27
N LEU A 70 5.72 -13.94 -12.43
CA LEU A 70 5.61 -15.29 -12.99
C LEU A 70 6.17 -15.37 -14.43
N ASN A 71 5.80 -14.39 -15.27
CA ASN A 71 6.30 -14.30 -16.65
C ASN A 71 7.81 -14.09 -16.72
N ARG A 72 8.41 -13.32 -15.78
CA ARG A 72 9.87 -13.16 -15.70
C ARG A 72 10.57 -14.47 -15.32
N ILE A 73 10.01 -15.22 -14.38
CA ILE A 73 10.53 -16.52 -13.97
C ILE A 73 10.48 -17.49 -15.16
N GLU A 74 9.36 -17.55 -15.86
CA GLU A 74 9.18 -18.38 -17.05
C GLU A 74 10.20 -18.03 -18.13
N ALA A 75 10.29 -16.77 -18.52
CA ALA A 75 11.24 -16.31 -19.54
C ALA A 75 12.68 -16.62 -19.17
N HIS A 76 13.06 -16.43 -17.91
CA HIS A 76 14.41 -16.72 -17.42
C HIS A 76 14.72 -18.23 -17.42
N ALA A 77 13.79 -19.06 -16.95
CA ALA A 77 13.96 -20.51 -16.92
C ALA A 77 14.10 -21.09 -18.33
N ILE A 78 13.30 -20.59 -19.29
CA ILE A 78 13.39 -20.98 -20.71
C ILE A 78 14.75 -20.55 -21.29
N LEU A 79 15.18 -19.31 -21.04
CA LEU A 79 16.42 -18.76 -21.59
C LEU A 79 17.66 -19.52 -21.10
N ILE A 80 17.69 -19.89 -19.83
CA ILE A 80 18.85 -20.59 -19.21
C ILE A 80 18.73 -22.11 -19.33
N GLY A 81 17.55 -22.65 -19.60
CA GLY A 81 17.30 -24.08 -19.68
C GLY A 81 17.49 -24.82 -18.35
N ARG A 82 17.19 -24.14 -17.22
CA ARG A 82 17.28 -24.71 -15.87
C ARG A 82 15.90 -24.78 -15.20
N PRO A 83 15.70 -25.75 -14.30
CA PRO A 83 14.47 -25.86 -13.54
C PRO A 83 14.27 -24.62 -12.65
N VAL A 84 13.01 -24.31 -12.38
CA VAL A 84 12.63 -23.22 -11.48
C VAL A 84 12.95 -23.62 -10.03
N THR A 85 13.77 -22.84 -9.36
CA THR A 85 14.10 -23.02 -7.94
C THR A 85 13.83 -21.72 -7.17
N LEU A 86 13.63 -21.83 -5.85
CA LEU A 86 13.39 -20.66 -5.02
C LEU A 86 14.56 -19.67 -5.06
N GLU A 87 15.81 -20.18 -5.11
CA GLU A 87 17.02 -19.37 -5.21
C GLU A 87 17.05 -18.57 -6.51
N MET A 88 16.80 -19.24 -7.65
CA MET A 88 16.71 -18.56 -8.95
C MET A 88 15.63 -17.49 -8.97
N VAL A 89 14.47 -17.75 -8.37
CA VAL A 89 13.36 -16.79 -8.26
C VAL A 89 13.76 -15.56 -7.43
N GLN A 90 14.46 -15.74 -6.32
CA GLN A 90 14.95 -14.64 -5.50
C GLN A 90 15.95 -13.76 -6.26
N ASP A 91 16.84 -14.37 -7.05
CA ASP A 91 17.80 -13.62 -7.86
C ASP A 91 17.12 -12.86 -9.01
N VAL A 92 16.25 -13.51 -9.77
CA VAL A 92 15.55 -12.93 -10.93
C VAL A 92 14.61 -11.80 -10.52
N LEU A 93 13.99 -11.92 -9.35
CA LEU A 93 13.04 -10.95 -8.83
C LEU A 93 13.62 -10.02 -7.76
N HIS A 94 14.95 -10.03 -7.55
CA HIS A 94 15.60 -9.25 -6.49
C HIS A 94 15.15 -7.78 -6.44
N ASP A 95 15.12 -7.09 -7.57
CA ASP A 95 14.71 -5.68 -7.61
C ASP A 95 13.22 -5.49 -7.32
N LEU A 96 12.39 -6.39 -7.84
CA LEU A 96 10.94 -6.38 -7.59
C LEU A 96 10.62 -6.71 -6.13
N LEU A 97 11.32 -7.68 -5.55
CA LEU A 97 11.17 -8.06 -4.14
C LEU A 97 11.65 -6.94 -3.22
N LYS A 98 12.78 -6.30 -3.52
CA LYS A 98 13.23 -5.12 -2.78
C LYS A 98 12.22 -3.98 -2.83
N ALA A 99 11.63 -3.71 -3.98
CA ALA A 99 10.59 -2.70 -4.11
C ALA A 99 9.33 -3.02 -3.28
N ASN A 100 9.02 -4.30 -3.11
CA ASN A 100 7.90 -4.77 -2.26
C ASN A 100 8.26 -4.85 -0.77
N ASP A 101 9.47 -5.26 -0.41
CA ASP A 101 9.96 -5.29 0.98
C ASP A 101 10.19 -3.87 1.55
N ARG A 102 10.49 -2.90 0.69
CA ARG A 102 10.61 -1.47 1.05
C ARG A 102 9.28 -0.74 1.14
N ARG A 103 8.15 -1.42 1.05
CA ARG A 103 6.86 -0.78 1.28
C ARG A 103 6.71 -0.46 2.76
N VAL A 104 6.90 0.81 3.00
CA VAL A 104 6.62 1.42 4.29
C VAL A 104 5.22 1.01 4.76
N THR A 105 5.12 0.48 5.96
CA THR A 105 3.84 0.11 6.57
C THR A 105 3.25 1.29 7.33
N ILE A 106 1.92 1.31 7.52
CA ILE A 106 1.27 2.35 8.33
C ILE A 106 1.83 2.34 9.76
N GLU A 107 2.12 1.17 10.30
CA GLU A 107 2.69 0.97 11.63
C GLU A 107 4.08 1.60 11.77
N GLU A 108 4.93 1.44 10.76
CA GLU A 108 6.24 2.08 10.70
C GLU A 108 6.12 3.61 10.63
N ILE A 109 5.21 4.11 9.80
CA ILE A 109 4.92 5.55 9.71
C ILE A 109 4.48 6.08 11.07
N GLN A 110 3.54 5.42 11.73
CA GLN A 110 3.05 5.81 13.05
C GLN A 110 4.17 5.84 14.07
N LYS A 111 5.03 4.83 14.08
CA LYS A 111 6.17 4.72 14.99
C LYS A 111 7.18 5.86 14.74
N LYS A 112 7.61 6.05 13.49
CA LYS A 112 8.58 7.10 13.12
C LYS A 112 8.08 8.50 13.42
N VAL A 113 6.81 8.78 13.09
CA VAL A 113 6.19 10.07 13.40
C VAL A 113 6.07 10.28 14.92
N ALA A 114 5.69 9.25 15.67
CA ALA A 114 5.61 9.33 17.13
C ALA A 114 6.98 9.60 17.77
N GLU A 115 8.04 8.93 17.29
CA GLU A 115 9.42 9.14 17.71
C GLU A 115 9.88 10.57 17.39
N HIS A 116 9.67 11.05 16.17
CA HIS A 116 10.09 12.38 15.73
C HIS A 116 9.44 13.50 16.55
N PHE A 117 8.15 13.43 16.82
CA PHE A 117 7.42 14.43 17.62
C PHE A 117 7.44 14.16 19.12
N ASN A 118 8.20 13.16 19.58
CA ASN A 118 8.31 12.76 20.98
C ASN A 118 6.96 12.56 21.68
N ILE A 119 6.04 11.85 21.02
CA ILE A 119 4.73 11.45 21.54
C ILE A 119 4.64 9.94 21.69
N LYS A 120 3.75 9.45 22.55
CA LYS A 120 3.50 8.01 22.69
C LYS A 120 2.82 7.48 21.45
N LEU A 121 3.19 6.28 20.97
CA LEU A 121 2.55 5.62 19.84
C LEU A 121 1.02 5.48 20.04
N SER A 122 0.59 5.25 21.29
CA SER A 122 -0.84 5.19 21.65
C SER A 122 -1.62 6.48 21.32
N GLU A 123 -0.95 7.61 21.22
CA GLU A 123 -1.59 8.88 20.84
C GLU A 123 -2.02 8.91 19.36
N MET A 124 -1.46 8.04 18.52
CA MET A 124 -1.90 7.90 17.13
C MET A 124 -3.35 7.38 17.04
N PHE A 125 -3.78 6.62 18.03
CA PHE A 125 -5.12 6.01 18.11
C PHE A 125 -6.07 6.78 19.03
N SER A 126 -5.53 7.68 19.87
CA SER A 126 -6.28 8.35 20.94
C SER A 126 -7.32 9.33 20.36
N PRO A 127 -8.43 9.57 21.07
CA PRO A 127 -9.42 10.59 20.68
C PRO A 127 -8.95 12.03 20.96
N ARG A 128 -7.78 12.22 21.57
CA ARG A 128 -7.25 13.55 21.94
C ARG A 128 -7.14 14.46 20.73
N ARG A 129 -7.57 15.71 20.91
CA ARG A 129 -7.60 16.77 19.89
C ARG A 129 -6.57 17.89 20.14
N ALA A 130 -5.77 17.79 21.22
CA ALA A 130 -4.70 18.74 21.49
C ALA A 130 -3.77 18.84 20.27
N ARG A 131 -3.39 20.07 19.90
CA ARG A 131 -2.59 20.35 18.69
C ARG A 131 -1.26 19.56 18.69
N SER A 132 -0.63 19.37 19.84
CA SER A 132 0.59 18.58 20.03
C SER A 132 0.46 17.12 19.67
N VAL A 133 -0.76 16.56 19.67
CA VAL A 133 -1.05 15.17 19.30
C VAL A 133 -1.77 15.09 17.94
N ALA A 134 -2.67 16.03 17.68
CA ALA A 134 -3.45 16.03 16.46
C ALA A 134 -2.59 16.29 15.22
N ARG A 135 -1.59 17.18 15.32
CA ARG A 135 -0.71 17.51 14.21
C ARG A 135 0.19 16.34 13.79
N PRO A 136 0.94 15.69 14.68
CA PRO A 136 1.68 14.46 14.33
C PRO A 136 0.79 13.39 13.70
N ARG A 137 -0.40 13.19 14.23
CA ARG A 137 -1.36 12.22 13.67
C ARG A 137 -1.81 12.58 12.25
N GLN A 138 -2.06 13.87 11.98
CA GLN A 138 -2.38 14.34 10.63
C GLN A 138 -1.23 14.09 9.66
N ILE A 139 0.01 14.37 10.07
CA ILE A 139 1.22 14.10 9.28
C ILE A 139 1.36 12.59 9.02
N ALA A 140 1.13 11.74 10.03
CA ALA A 140 1.18 10.30 9.86
C ALA A 140 0.10 9.77 8.89
N MET A 141 -1.12 10.31 8.92
CA MET A 141 -2.18 9.98 7.96
C MET A 141 -1.81 10.44 6.53
N TYR A 142 -1.24 11.64 6.40
CA TYR A 142 -0.74 12.18 5.14
C TYR A 142 0.34 11.29 4.54
N LEU A 143 1.38 10.95 5.31
CA LEU A 143 2.46 10.07 4.88
C LEU A 143 1.94 8.65 4.55
N SER A 144 0.97 8.14 5.31
CA SER A 144 0.31 6.86 5.01
C SER A 144 -0.38 6.87 3.65
N LYS A 145 -1.02 7.99 3.28
CA LYS A 145 -1.63 8.15 1.96
C LYS A 145 -0.60 8.28 0.84
N GLN A 146 0.53 8.94 1.09
CA GLN A 146 1.58 9.17 0.09
C GLN A 146 2.47 7.94 -0.14
N LEU A 147 2.84 7.23 0.94
CA LEU A 147 3.85 6.17 0.91
C LEU A 147 3.26 4.76 0.87
N THR A 148 1.93 4.62 0.98
CA THR A 148 1.27 3.30 0.92
C THR A 148 0.17 3.28 -0.14
N THR A 149 -0.18 2.07 -0.61
CA THR A 149 -1.30 1.87 -1.54
C THR A 149 -2.65 1.70 -0.83
N ARG A 150 -2.70 2.00 0.49
CA ARG A 150 -3.90 1.81 1.30
C ARG A 150 -4.96 2.87 1.00
N SER A 151 -6.21 2.44 1.02
CA SER A 151 -7.37 3.32 0.87
C SER A 151 -7.58 4.19 2.12
N LEU A 152 -8.26 5.32 1.96
CA LEU A 152 -8.57 6.22 3.09
C LEU A 152 -9.33 5.50 4.22
N PRO A 153 -10.32 4.61 3.97
CA PRO A 153 -10.96 3.82 5.01
C PRO A 153 -10.00 2.87 5.74
N GLU A 154 -9.05 2.24 5.04
CA GLU A 154 -8.05 1.38 5.67
C GLU A 154 -7.11 2.18 6.57
N ILE A 155 -6.64 3.34 6.10
CA ILE A 155 -5.84 4.26 6.90
C ILE A 155 -6.64 4.67 8.15
N GLY A 156 -7.88 5.11 7.99
CA GLY A 156 -8.73 5.52 9.12
C GLY A 156 -8.87 4.44 10.19
N ARG A 157 -9.08 3.19 9.79
CA ARG A 157 -9.12 2.03 10.71
C ARG A 157 -7.85 1.89 11.55
N ARG A 158 -6.66 2.11 10.93
CA ARG A 158 -5.37 2.03 11.59
C ARG A 158 -5.04 3.21 12.50
N PHE A 159 -5.83 4.29 12.44
CA PHE A 159 -5.69 5.46 13.29
C PHE A 159 -6.83 5.62 14.32
N GLY A 160 -7.27 4.51 14.90
CA GLY A 160 -8.28 4.49 15.95
C GLY A 160 -9.71 4.54 15.40
N ASN A 161 -9.97 3.80 14.33
CA ASN A 161 -11.28 3.62 13.69
C ASN A 161 -11.90 4.96 13.22
N ARG A 162 -11.06 5.82 12.65
CA ARG A 162 -11.51 7.12 12.12
C ARG A 162 -12.14 6.94 10.75
N ASP A 163 -13.13 7.76 10.48
CA ASP A 163 -13.80 7.82 9.19
C ASP A 163 -12.80 8.29 8.09
N HIS A 164 -13.02 7.83 6.86
CA HIS A 164 -12.27 8.24 5.67
C HIS A 164 -12.27 9.76 5.47
N THR A 165 -13.38 10.45 5.81
CA THR A 165 -13.47 11.91 5.78
C THR A 165 -12.47 12.58 6.73
N THR A 166 -12.24 12.00 7.90
CA THR A 166 -11.21 12.49 8.85
C THR A 166 -9.81 12.37 8.25
N VAL A 167 -9.51 11.26 7.56
CA VAL A 167 -8.22 11.07 6.89
C VAL A 167 -8.06 12.07 5.73
N MET A 168 -9.09 12.25 4.92
CA MET A 168 -9.10 13.20 3.81
C MET A 168 -8.86 14.64 4.31
N HIS A 169 -9.55 15.05 5.38
CA HIS A 169 -9.31 16.35 6.01
C HIS A 169 -7.89 16.50 6.56
N ALA A 170 -7.33 15.43 7.14
CA ALA A 170 -5.95 15.43 7.61
C ALA A 170 -4.95 15.63 6.47
N VAL A 171 -5.15 14.93 5.35
CA VAL A 171 -4.32 15.06 4.14
C VAL A 171 -4.35 16.49 3.62
N ARG A 172 -5.53 17.03 3.34
CA ARG A 172 -5.69 18.41 2.85
C ARG A 172 -5.08 19.44 3.80
N LYS A 173 -5.26 19.23 5.13
CA LYS A 173 -4.71 20.16 6.11
C LYS A 173 -3.19 20.14 6.16
N VAL A 174 -2.56 19.00 5.97
CA VAL A 174 -1.09 18.93 5.90
C VAL A 174 -0.60 19.55 4.60
N GLU A 175 -1.25 19.32 3.46
CA GLU A 175 -0.92 19.96 2.18
C GLU A 175 -0.95 21.49 2.28
N GLU A 176 -2.02 22.05 2.87
CA GLU A 176 -2.12 23.48 3.13
C GLU A 176 -0.98 24.00 4.03
N LEU A 177 -0.70 23.27 5.11
CA LEU A 177 0.31 23.70 6.08
C LEU A 177 1.73 23.65 5.54
N ARG A 178 2.05 22.71 4.68
CA ARG A 178 3.35 22.63 3.99
C ARG A 178 3.64 23.87 3.16
N THR A 179 2.60 24.52 2.63
CA THR A 179 2.76 25.78 1.87
C THR A 179 2.89 27.02 2.75
N LEU A 180 2.40 26.96 4.00
CA LEU A 180 2.31 28.11 4.91
C LEU A 180 3.40 28.10 6.00
N ASP A 181 3.96 26.93 6.33
CA ASP A 181 4.85 26.72 7.47
C ASP A 181 6.02 25.84 7.04
N ALA A 182 7.19 26.49 6.83
CA ALA A 182 8.40 25.83 6.39
C ALA A 182 8.87 24.73 7.36
N ALA A 183 8.65 24.90 8.68
CA ALA A 183 9.05 23.89 9.66
C ALA A 183 8.23 22.61 9.51
N ILE A 184 6.94 22.71 9.17
CA ILE A 184 6.11 21.54 8.91
C ILE A 184 6.52 20.86 7.60
N ASP A 185 6.89 21.62 6.59
CA ASP A 185 7.38 21.05 5.34
C ASP A 185 8.70 20.31 5.52
N GLU A 186 9.64 20.88 6.27
CA GLU A 186 10.90 20.24 6.64
C GLU A 186 10.69 18.95 7.43
N ASP A 187 9.81 18.95 8.43
CA ASP A 187 9.45 17.76 9.22
C ASP A 187 8.89 16.64 8.33
N VAL A 188 7.97 16.98 7.42
CA VAL A 188 7.35 16.01 6.49
C VAL A 188 8.39 15.42 5.53
N GLU A 189 9.27 16.26 4.96
CA GLU A 189 10.31 15.80 4.03
C GLU A 189 11.38 14.95 4.76
N LEU A 190 11.75 15.32 5.97
CA LEU A 190 12.67 14.54 6.80
C LEU A 190 12.09 13.15 7.10
N LEU A 191 10.84 13.11 7.59
CA LEU A 191 10.14 11.86 7.88
C LEU A 191 9.99 10.99 6.63
N ARG A 192 9.67 11.58 5.49
CA ARG A 192 9.58 10.88 4.21
C ARG A 192 10.91 10.22 3.86
N ARG A 193 12.03 10.97 3.91
CA ARG A 193 13.38 10.41 3.65
C ARG A 193 13.74 9.28 4.61
N MET A 194 13.39 9.41 5.91
CA MET A 194 13.64 8.37 6.90
C MET A 194 12.84 7.09 6.70
N LEU A 195 11.69 7.19 6.02
CA LEU A 195 10.80 6.07 5.72
C LEU A 195 11.11 5.41 4.36
N GLU A 196 11.67 6.15 3.41
CA GLU A 196 12.03 5.65 2.08
C GLU A 196 13.44 5.02 2.01
N ASN A 197 14.29 5.24 3.05
CA ASN A 197 15.62 4.63 3.19
C ASN A 197 15.59 3.35 4.01
#